data_492f0b5192b242b672c12f0aea2ed57a
#
_entry.id   492f0b5192b242b672c12f0aea2ed57a
#
_cell.length_a   1.000
_cell.length_b   1.000
_cell.length_c   1.000
_cell.angle_alpha   90.00
_cell.angle_beta   90.00
_cell.angle_gamma   90.00
#
_symmetry.space_group_name_H-M   'P 1'
#
loop_
_entity.id
_entity.type
_entity.pdbx_description
1 polymer ?
#
loop_
_entity_poly.entity_id
_entity_poly.type
_entity_poly.pdbx_seq_one_letter_code
_entity_poly.pdbx_strand_id
1 'polypeptide(L)'
;LLLVAATVCYYISYQFKCRDMIEYIKGKVTELTPTYVVIETGGVGYGINITLPCFTALEGKEEAKLLIHEVIREDAWVYFGFLEESERVLFRLLIGVSGVGSNTARMILSSIPTLELEQVIMSGDVRRLKGVKGIGAKTAERIIVDLKDKIKPTDSTLLIQPAATSADFDEALAAMVMLGFPRQAAHKVLTKIYNAEPSMKVEAAIKKALTLM
;
A
#
# COMPACT_ATOMS: atom_id res chain seq x y z
N LEU A 1 -20.90 -12.71 -25.31
CA LEU A 1 -20.07 -13.66 -24.54
C LEU A 1 -18.66 -13.14 -24.31
N LEU A 2 -17.97 -12.56 -25.30
CA LEU A 2 -16.60 -12.00 -25.18
C LEU A 2 -16.52 -10.80 -24.20
N LEU A 3 -17.52 -9.93 -24.14
CA LEU A 3 -17.55 -8.78 -23.24
C LEU A 3 -17.70 -9.22 -21.76
N VAL A 4 -18.46 -10.27 -21.48
CA VAL A 4 -18.65 -10.81 -20.13
C VAL A 4 -17.35 -11.47 -19.65
N ALA A 5 -16.65 -12.19 -20.53
CA ALA A 5 -15.35 -12.81 -20.18
C ALA A 5 -14.26 -11.76 -19.87
N ALA A 6 -14.21 -10.65 -20.62
CA ALA A 6 -13.28 -9.55 -20.36
C ALA A 6 -13.61 -8.83 -19.03
N THR A 7 -14.89 -8.62 -18.72
CA THR A 7 -15.33 -8.01 -17.45
C THR A 7 -15.04 -8.92 -16.27
N VAL A 8 -15.25 -10.23 -16.40
CA VAL A 8 -14.94 -11.23 -15.35
C VAL A 8 -13.42 -11.34 -15.16
N CYS A 9 -12.63 -11.31 -16.22
CA CYS A 9 -11.18 -11.34 -16.12
C CYS A 9 -10.63 -10.05 -15.48
N TYR A 10 -11.21 -8.88 -15.79
CA TYR A 10 -10.88 -7.61 -15.17
C TYR A 10 -11.30 -7.56 -13.69
N TYR A 11 -12.46 -8.15 -13.34
CA TYR A 11 -12.95 -8.25 -11.95
C TYR A 11 -12.12 -9.24 -11.12
N ILE A 12 -11.67 -10.36 -11.71
CA ILE A 12 -10.83 -11.34 -11.05
C ILE A 12 -9.42 -10.77 -10.79
N SER A 13 -8.85 -10.00 -11.72
CA SER A 13 -7.55 -9.35 -11.52
C SER A 13 -7.59 -8.21 -10.49
N TYR A 14 -8.76 -7.62 -10.22
CA TYR A 14 -8.93 -6.60 -9.18
C TYR A 14 -9.17 -7.20 -7.78
N GLN A 15 -9.68 -8.44 -7.69
CA GLN A 15 -9.92 -9.15 -6.43
C GLN A 15 -8.68 -9.93 -5.94
N PHE A 16 -7.81 -10.38 -6.83
CA PHE A 16 -6.49 -10.85 -6.46
C PHE A 16 -5.58 -9.64 -6.29
N LYS A 17 -5.63 -9.02 -5.12
CA LYS A 17 -4.53 -8.22 -4.60
C LYS A 17 -3.33 -9.17 -4.65
N CYS A 18 -2.50 -9.06 -5.69
CA CYS A 18 -1.27 -9.83 -5.82
C CYS A 18 -0.46 -9.48 -4.57
N ARG A 19 -0.51 -10.34 -3.56
CA ARG A 19 0.36 -10.20 -2.39
C ARG A 19 1.76 -10.43 -2.93
N ASP A 20 2.65 -9.49 -2.66
CA ASP A 20 4.07 -9.70 -2.90
C ASP A 20 4.46 -11.04 -2.24
N MET A 21 5.24 -11.87 -2.92
CA MET A 21 5.69 -13.15 -2.35
C MET A 21 6.58 -12.90 -1.13
N ILE A 22 7.33 -11.78 -1.15
CA ILE A 22 8.16 -11.35 -0.04
C ILE A 22 7.54 -10.10 0.58
N GLU A 23 7.01 -10.24 1.80
CA GLU A 23 6.36 -9.15 2.54
C GLU A 23 7.41 -8.20 3.17
N TYR A 24 8.48 -8.77 3.72
CA TYR A 24 9.61 -8.02 4.28
C TYR A 24 10.89 -8.86 4.25
N ILE A 25 12.03 -8.17 4.29
CA ILE A 25 13.35 -8.76 4.50
C ILE A 25 13.95 -8.13 5.75
N LYS A 26 14.39 -8.97 6.70
CA LYS A 26 15.09 -8.56 7.91
C LYS A 26 16.43 -9.27 7.99
N GLY A 27 17.52 -8.52 8.22
CA GLY A 27 18.86 -9.07 8.34
C GLY A 27 19.92 -8.01 8.51
N LYS A 28 21.17 -8.42 8.30
CA LYS A 28 22.35 -7.57 8.41
C LYS A 28 22.51 -6.69 7.17
N VAL A 29 22.79 -5.41 7.37
CA VAL A 29 23.15 -4.47 6.30
C VAL A 29 24.60 -4.71 5.94
N THR A 30 24.86 -5.24 4.73
CA THR A 30 26.21 -5.56 4.25
C THR A 30 26.73 -4.53 3.25
N GLU A 31 25.85 -3.89 2.51
CA GLU A 31 26.18 -2.79 1.62
C GLU A 31 25.08 -1.74 1.69
N LEU A 32 25.43 -0.46 1.69
CA LEU A 32 24.48 0.65 1.71
C LEU A 32 24.98 1.77 0.80
N THR A 33 24.11 2.16 -0.15
CA THR A 33 24.31 3.30 -1.05
C THR A 33 23.05 4.18 -1.04
N PRO A 34 23.09 5.42 -1.53
CA PRO A 34 21.91 6.30 -1.52
C PRO A 34 20.66 5.79 -2.25
N THR A 35 20.82 4.75 -3.07
CA THR A 35 19.71 4.23 -3.90
C THR A 35 19.52 2.72 -3.76
N TYR A 36 20.37 2.05 -2.98
CA TYR A 36 20.44 0.60 -2.94
C TYR A 36 21.01 0.11 -1.62
N VAL A 37 20.48 -0.97 -1.11
CA VAL A 37 20.99 -1.66 0.09
C VAL A 37 21.04 -3.16 -0.16
N VAL A 38 22.03 -3.84 0.41
CA VAL A 38 22.05 -5.29 0.49
C VAL A 38 21.78 -5.70 1.93
N ILE A 39 20.73 -6.50 2.12
CA ILE A 39 20.40 -7.12 3.41
C ILE A 39 20.68 -8.61 3.31
N GLU A 40 21.59 -9.08 4.17
CA GLU A 40 21.92 -10.48 4.29
C GLU A 40 21.08 -11.16 5.36
N THR A 41 20.44 -12.26 4.97
CA THR A 41 19.70 -13.13 5.88
C THR A 41 19.90 -14.58 5.48
N GLY A 42 20.27 -15.43 6.46
CA GLY A 42 20.50 -16.85 6.21
C GLY A 42 21.61 -17.16 5.19
N GLY A 43 22.61 -16.29 5.06
CA GLY A 43 23.71 -16.45 4.07
C GLY A 43 23.33 -16.03 2.64
N VAL A 44 22.18 -15.40 2.43
CA VAL A 44 21.73 -14.85 1.15
C VAL A 44 21.65 -13.34 1.23
N GLY A 45 22.33 -12.63 0.31
CA GLY A 45 22.27 -11.18 0.19
C GLY A 45 21.16 -10.75 -0.78
N TYR A 46 20.19 -10.00 -0.29
CA TYR A 46 19.09 -9.44 -1.08
C TYR A 46 19.41 -7.99 -1.44
N GLY A 47 19.52 -7.73 -2.75
CA GLY A 47 19.71 -6.39 -3.28
C GLY A 47 18.37 -5.65 -3.42
N ILE A 48 18.22 -4.52 -2.74
CA ILE A 48 16.95 -3.81 -2.59
C ILE A 48 17.15 -2.35 -2.98
N ASN A 49 16.34 -1.84 -3.90
CA ASN A 49 16.29 -0.42 -4.23
C ASN A 49 15.53 0.33 -3.13
N ILE A 50 16.11 1.44 -2.67
CA ILE A 50 15.56 2.24 -1.58
C ILE A 50 15.39 3.72 -1.98
N THR A 51 14.59 4.44 -1.20
CA THR A 51 14.45 5.89 -1.27
C THR A 51 15.57 6.60 -0.51
N LEU A 52 15.79 7.86 -0.77
CA LEU A 52 16.80 8.66 -0.06
C LEU A 52 16.50 8.79 1.45
N PRO A 53 15.24 9.03 1.88
CA PRO A 53 14.89 8.96 3.30
C PRO A 53 15.22 7.62 3.96
N CYS A 54 14.97 6.50 3.24
CA CYS A 54 15.32 5.19 3.73
C CYS A 54 16.84 5.02 3.89
N PHE A 55 17.64 5.48 2.93
CA PHE A 55 19.10 5.50 3.04
C PHE A 55 19.56 6.24 4.30
N THR A 56 19.11 7.48 4.49
CA THR A 56 19.48 8.29 5.67
C THR A 56 19.09 7.61 6.98
N ALA A 57 17.94 6.94 7.01
CA ALA A 57 17.50 6.22 8.20
C ALA A 57 18.28 4.91 8.47
N LEU A 58 18.95 4.36 7.46
CA LEU A 58 19.76 3.15 7.56
C LEU A 58 21.25 3.44 7.85
N GLU A 59 21.70 4.67 7.68
CA GLU A 59 23.11 5.04 7.96
C GLU A 59 23.49 4.66 9.39
N GLY A 60 24.58 3.91 9.52
CA GLY A 60 25.11 3.45 10.80
C GLY A 60 24.33 2.29 11.46
N LYS A 61 23.32 1.74 10.81
CA LYS A 61 22.62 0.56 11.31
C LYS A 61 23.27 -0.73 10.81
N GLU A 62 23.51 -1.67 11.72
CA GLU A 62 24.03 -2.99 11.40
C GLU A 62 22.91 -3.94 10.92
N GLU A 63 21.69 -3.78 11.41
CA GLU A 63 20.52 -4.56 11.03
C GLU A 63 19.37 -3.68 10.60
N ALA A 64 18.60 -4.17 9.64
CA ALA A 64 17.41 -3.50 9.17
C ALA A 64 16.27 -4.49 8.85
N LYS A 65 15.04 -3.99 8.92
CA LYS A 65 13.85 -4.64 8.37
C LYS A 65 13.23 -3.69 7.36
N LEU A 66 13.10 -4.14 6.12
CA LEU A 66 12.44 -3.40 5.05
C LEU A 66 11.21 -4.14 4.57
N LEU A 67 10.11 -3.42 4.42
CA LEU A 67 8.91 -3.88 3.73
C LEU A 67 9.21 -3.91 2.24
N ILE A 68 8.83 -4.97 1.55
CA ILE A 68 9.22 -5.20 0.16
C ILE A 68 8.03 -4.99 -0.78
N HIS A 69 8.33 -4.46 -1.96
CA HIS A 69 7.50 -4.54 -3.14
C HIS A 69 8.32 -5.14 -4.29
N GLU A 70 7.80 -6.21 -4.89
CA GLU A 70 8.45 -6.92 -5.98
C GLU A 70 7.96 -6.39 -7.32
N VAL A 71 8.90 -6.09 -8.20
CA VAL A 71 8.62 -5.79 -9.62
C VAL A 71 9.22 -6.90 -10.45
N ILE A 72 8.36 -7.79 -10.93
CA ILE A 72 8.75 -8.93 -11.75
C ILE A 72 8.47 -8.58 -13.21
N ARG A 73 9.50 -8.69 -14.07
CA ARG A 73 9.42 -8.55 -15.52
C ARG A 73 10.07 -9.76 -16.16
N GLU A 74 9.92 -9.91 -17.46
CA GLU A 74 10.54 -11.00 -18.20
C GLU A 74 12.08 -11.02 -18.09
N ASP A 75 12.68 -9.81 -18.00
CA ASP A 75 14.12 -9.59 -18.00
C ASP A 75 14.71 -9.21 -16.63
N ALA A 76 13.88 -8.94 -15.63
CA ALA A 76 14.33 -8.44 -14.35
C ALA A 76 13.39 -8.78 -13.19
N TRP A 77 13.99 -9.14 -12.08
CA TRP A 77 13.30 -9.28 -10.77
C TRP A 77 13.91 -8.27 -9.80
N VAL A 78 13.16 -7.24 -9.45
CA VAL A 78 13.66 -6.08 -8.72
C VAL A 78 12.87 -5.88 -7.43
N TYR A 79 13.59 -5.73 -6.30
CA TYR A 79 13.00 -5.39 -5.01
C TYR A 79 13.09 -3.90 -4.75
N PHE A 80 11.99 -3.35 -4.23
CA PHE A 80 11.90 -2.00 -3.66
C PHE A 80 11.60 -2.13 -2.18
N GLY A 81 12.40 -1.45 -1.34
CA GLY A 81 12.30 -1.52 0.11
C GLY A 81 11.85 -0.22 0.74
N PHE A 82 11.02 -0.34 1.78
CA PHE A 82 10.43 0.77 2.51
C PHE A 82 10.51 0.52 4.01
N LEU A 83 10.67 1.59 4.79
CA LEU A 83 10.67 1.50 6.26
C LEU A 83 9.25 1.42 6.81
N GLU A 84 8.33 2.16 6.20
CA GLU A 84 6.95 2.31 6.67
C GLU A 84 5.95 1.80 5.63
N GLU A 85 4.82 1.27 6.13
CA GLU A 85 3.75 0.78 5.26
C GLU A 85 3.11 1.90 4.44
N SER A 86 2.98 3.11 5.00
CA SER A 86 2.47 4.29 4.31
C SER A 86 3.29 4.63 3.05
N GLU A 87 4.62 4.54 3.14
CA GLU A 87 5.52 4.75 2.00
C GLU A 87 5.31 3.68 0.92
N ARG A 88 5.24 2.40 1.33
CA ARG A 88 4.98 1.27 0.42
C ARG A 88 3.62 1.39 -0.27
N VAL A 89 2.58 1.79 0.46
CA VAL A 89 1.24 2.01 -0.09
C VAL A 89 1.26 3.12 -1.14
N LEU A 90 1.89 4.26 -0.85
CA LEU A 90 2.02 5.34 -1.83
C LEU A 90 2.82 4.93 -3.06
N PHE A 91 3.90 4.17 -2.88
CA PHE A 91 4.65 3.61 -4.00
C PHE A 91 3.75 2.76 -4.91
N ARG A 92 2.96 1.85 -4.33
CA ARG A 92 2.01 1.00 -5.07
C ARG A 92 0.94 1.80 -5.80
N LEU A 93 0.43 2.86 -5.18
CA LEU A 93 -0.52 3.78 -5.83
C LEU A 93 0.12 4.50 -7.00
N LEU A 94 1.34 5.01 -6.85
CA LEU A 94 2.08 5.74 -7.89
C LEU A 94 2.36 4.85 -9.11
N ILE A 95 2.84 3.62 -8.92
CA ILE A 95 3.14 2.71 -10.04
C ILE A 95 1.87 2.25 -10.79
N GLY A 96 0.70 2.37 -10.16
CA GLY A 96 -0.60 2.13 -10.79
C GLY A 96 -1.03 3.24 -11.74
N VAL A 97 -0.36 4.40 -11.72
CA VAL A 97 -0.64 5.53 -12.63
C VAL A 97 0.06 5.31 -13.96
N SER A 98 -0.68 5.38 -15.05
CA SER A 98 -0.12 5.22 -16.40
C SER A 98 0.96 6.28 -16.68
N GLY A 99 2.16 5.83 -17.03
CA GLY A 99 3.33 6.68 -17.27
C GLY A 99 4.20 6.91 -16.04
N VAL A 100 3.88 6.29 -14.90
CA VAL A 100 4.73 6.29 -13.70
C VAL A 100 5.32 4.89 -13.51
N GLY A 101 6.59 4.73 -13.80
CA GLY A 101 7.32 3.50 -13.54
C GLY A 101 7.86 3.43 -12.10
N SER A 102 8.33 2.26 -11.68
CA SER A 102 8.87 2.02 -10.34
C SER A 102 10.03 2.97 -9.97
N ASN A 103 10.93 3.25 -10.91
CA ASN A 103 12.01 4.22 -10.68
C ASN A 103 11.48 5.66 -10.53
N THR A 104 10.46 6.05 -11.30
CA THR A 104 9.82 7.36 -11.17
C THR A 104 9.11 7.48 -9.82
N ALA A 105 8.37 6.47 -9.39
CA ALA A 105 7.73 6.43 -8.09
C ALA A 105 8.76 6.55 -6.94
N ARG A 106 9.88 5.82 -7.03
CA ARG A 106 10.98 5.93 -6.06
C ARG A 106 11.58 7.34 -6.01
N MET A 107 11.75 7.99 -7.17
CA MET A 107 12.25 9.37 -7.24
C MET A 107 11.27 10.36 -6.61
N ILE A 108 9.97 10.18 -6.80
CA ILE A 108 8.94 11.01 -6.16
C ILE A 108 9.07 10.90 -4.63
N LEU A 109 9.07 9.68 -4.10
CA LEU A 109 9.19 9.40 -2.67
C LEU A 109 10.54 9.82 -2.07
N SER A 110 11.60 9.86 -2.89
CA SER A 110 12.90 10.41 -2.48
C SER A 110 12.93 11.94 -2.42
N SER A 111 12.07 12.60 -3.21
CA SER A 111 12.07 14.07 -3.36
C SER A 111 11.00 14.75 -2.49
N ILE A 112 9.93 14.06 -2.17
CA ILE A 112 8.79 14.59 -1.41
C ILE A 112 8.49 13.61 -0.27
N PRO A 113 8.56 14.05 0.99
CA PRO A 113 8.18 13.23 2.14
C PRO A 113 6.75 12.70 2.02
N THR A 114 6.49 11.51 2.54
CA THR A 114 5.21 10.79 2.42
C THR A 114 4.00 11.65 2.78
N LEU A 115 4.01 12.31 3.93
CA LEU A 115 2.91 13.18 4.40
C LEU A 115 2.72 14.41 3.49
N GLU A 116 3.82 15.01 3.03
CA GLU A 116 3.75 16.15 2.08
C GLU A 116 3.19 15.69 0.74
N LEU A 117 3.57 14.51 0.26
CA LEU A 117 3.08 13.96 -1.01
C LEU A 117 1.57 13.71 -0.98
N GLU A 118 1.05 13.16 0.12
CA GLU A 118 -0.40 13.01 0.32
C GLU A 118 -1.11 14.36 0.24
N GLN A 119 -0.60 15.40 0.91
CA GLN A 119 -1.16 16.74 0.88
C GLN A 119 -1.10 17.37 -0.53
N VAL A 120 0.01 17.20 -1.23
CA VAL A 120 0.20 17.67 -2.62
C VAL A 120 -0.82 17.06 -3.56
N ILE A 121 -1.08 15.75 -3.43
CA ILE A 121 -2.07 15.07 -4.27
C ILE A 121 -3.50 15.51 -3.90
N MET A 122 -3.82 15.60 -2.62
CA MET A 122 -5.15 16.02 -2.15
C MET A 122 -5.48 17.47 -2.53
N SER A 123 -4.51 18.38 -2.38
CA SER A 123 -4.67 19.80 -2.77
C SER A 123 -4.62 20.03 -4.28
N GLY A 124 -4.14 19.06 -5.05
CA GLY A 124 -4.01 19.19 -6.50
C GLY A 124 -2.82 20.05 -6.93
N ASP A 125 -1.74 20.10 -6.13
CA ASP A 125 -0.57 20.93 -6.45
C ASP A 125 0.33 20.28 -7.53
N VAL A 126 -0.07 20.48 -8.79
CA VAL A 126 0.70 20.04 -9.97
C VAL A 126 2.11 20.60 -9.99
N ARG A 127 2.33 21.84 -9.47
CA ARG A 127 3.63 22.51 -9.55
C ARG A 127 4.66 21.78 -8.69
N ARG A 128 4.27 21.35 -7.52
CA ARG A 128 5.14 20.62 -6.59
C ARG A 128 5.61 19.31 -7.20
N LEU A 129 4.70 18.54 -7.83
CA LEU A 129 5.03 17.28 -8.52
C LEU A 129 5.95 17.50 -9.74
N LYS A 130 5.72 18.56 -10.50
CA LYS A 130 6.60 18.95 -11.64
C LYS A 130 8.02 19.30 -11.23
N GLY A 131 8.23 19.71 -9.98
CA GLY A 131 9.56 19.96 -9.44
C GLY A 131 10.42 18.70 -9.30
N VAL A 132 9.81 17.52 -9.35
CA VAL A 132 10.55 16.25 -9.30
C VAL A 132 11.13 15.94 -10.67
N LYS A 133 12.43 15.66 -10.72
CA LYS A 133 13.13 15.33 -11.97
C LYS A 133 12.47 14.13 -12.67
N GLY A 134 12.18 14.27 -13.95
CA GLY A 134 11.56 13.24 -14.78
C GLY A 134 10.02 13.24 -14.76
N ILE A 135 9.36 14.17 -14.07
CA ILE A 135 7.91 14.32 -14.08
C ILE A 135 7.51 15.52 -14.95
N GLY A 136 6.87 15.21 -16.09
CA GLY A 136 6.26 16.21 -16.95
C GLY A 136 4.90 16.69 -16.44
N ALA A 137 4.40 17.80 -17.02
CA ALA A 137 3.09 18.36 -16.66
C ALA A 137 1.96 17.33 -16.77
N LYS A 138 1.90 16.59 -17.88
CA LYS A 138 0.87 15.56 -18.12
C LYS A 138 0.91 14.43 -17.10
N THR A 139 2.12 14.00 -16.70
CA THR A 139 2.28 12.94 -15.69
C THR A 139 1.86 13.44 -14.32
N ALA A 140 2.23 14.67 -13.94
CA ALA A 140 1.84 15.28 -12.67
C ALA A 140 0.31 15.44 -12.56
N GLU A 141 -0.34 15.94 -13.60
CA GLU A 141 -1.79 16.06 -13.66
C GLU A 141 -2.49 14.69 -13.53
N ARG A 142 -1.97 13.68 -14.24
CA ARG A 142 -2.51 12.31 -14.16
C ARG A 142 -2.36 11.71 -12.76
N ILE A 143 -1.21 11.88 -12.11
CA ILE A 143 -1.01 11.42 -10.73
C ILE A 143 -2.10 11.99 -9.82
N ILE A 144 -2.37 13.30 -9.92
CA ILE A 144 -3.41 13.94 -9.11
C ILE A 144 -4.79 13.38 -9.42
N VAL A 145 -5.17 13.32 -10.70
CA VAL A 145 -6.51 12.83 -11.09
C VAL A 145 -6.73 11.37 -10.65
N ASP A 146 -5.73 10.51 -10.85
CA ASP A 146 -5.86 9.08 -10.57
C ASP A 146 -5.79 8.75 -9.06
N LEU A 147 -5.12 9.59 -8.26
CA LEU A 147 -4.85 9.29 -6.85
C LEU A 147 -5.63 10.13 -5.84
N LYS A 148 -6.19 11.28 -6.23
CA LYS A 148 -6.90 12.19 -5.31
C LYS A 148 -8.00 11.50 -4.51
N ASP A 149 -8.77 10.61 -5.15
CA ASP A 149 -9.88 9.89 -4.50
C ASP A 149 -9.43 8.60 -3.79
N LYS A 150 -8.20 8.17 -4.02
CA LYS A 150 -7.64 6.93 -3.45
C LYS A 150 -6.83 7.17 -2.18
N ILE A 151 -6.27 8.36 -2.04
CA ILE A 151 -5.53 8.78 -0.84
C ILE A 151 -6.54 9.29 0.17
N LYS A 152 -6.77 8.50 1.22
CA LYS A 152 -7.47 8.98 2.42
C LYS A 152 -6.45 9.73 3.26
N PRO A 153 -6.80 10.88 3.88
CA PRO A 153 -5.92 11.53 4.83
C PRO A 153 -5.51 10.49 5.87
N THR A 154 -4.20 10.27 6.02
CA THR A 154 -3.69 9.61 7.20
C THR A 154 -3.92 10.60 8.33
N ASP A 155 -5.04 10.44 9.04
CA ASP A 155 -5.36 11.25 10.21
C ASP A 155 -4.29 11.02 11.28
N SER A 156 -3.20 11.77 11.16
CA SER A 156 -2.20 11.92 12.22
C SER A 156 -2.78 12.61 13.46
N THR A 157 -4.08 12.88 13.47
CA THR A 157 -4.81 13.56 14.55
C THR A 157 -5.70 12.63 15.37
N LEU A 158 -5.68 11.33 15.11
CA LEU A 158 -6.41 10.34 15.92
C LEU A 158 -5.52 9.63 16.96
N LEU A 159 -4.66 10.38 17.62
CA LEU A 159 -4.35 10.08 19.00
C LEU A 159 -5.51 10.66 19.82
N ILE A 160 -6.25 9.77 20.49
CA ILE A 160 -7.31 10.06 21.47
C ILE A 160 -8.72 10.19 20.86
N GLN A 161 -9.31 9.05 20.47
CA GLN A 161 -10.69 8.74 20.87
C GLN A 161 -10.91 7.22 20.86
N PRO A 162 -11.56 6.63 21.87
CA PRO A 162 -11.83 5.19 21.93
C PRO A 162 -13.06 4.88 21.07
N ALA A 163 -12.86 4.64 19.78
CA ALA A 163 -13.88 4.06 18.92
C ALA A 163 -13.48 2.61 18.59
N ALA A 164 -13.55 1.75 19.59
CA ALA A 164 -13.37 0.30 19.44
C ALA A 164 -14.37 -0.34 18.46
N THR A 165 -15.42 0.36 18.07
CA THR A 165 -16.50 -0.18 17.22
C THR A 165 -16.28 -0.04 15.72
N SER A 166 -15.48 0.92 15.25
CA SER A 166 -15.26 1.10 13.81
C SER A 166 -14.13 0.21 13.26
N ALA A 167 -13.07 0.01 14.04
CA ALA A 167 -11.93 -0.82 13.66
C ALA A 167 -12.34 -2.31 13.58
N ASP A 168 -13.06 -2.80 14.59
CA ASP A 168 -13.56 -4.18 14.65
C ASP A 168 -14.55 -4.46 13.51
N PHE A 169 -15.40 -3.49 13.17
CA PHE A 169 -16.32 -3.61 12.04
C PHE A 169 -15.59 -3.70 10.69
N ASP A 170 -14.61 -2.84 10.46
CA ASP A 170 -13.84 -2.82 9.21
C ASP A 170 -13.00 -4.10 9.05
N GLU A 171 -12.42 -4.60 10.14
CA GLU A 171 -11.67 -5.85 10.17
C GLU A 171 -12.59 -7.05 9.88
N ALA A 172 -13.75 -7.12 10.52
CA ALA A 172 -14.75 -8.16 10.25
C ALA A 172 -15.23 -8.12 8.80
N LEU A 173 -15.48 -6.92 8.26
CA LEU A 173 -15.91 -6.75 6.87
C LEU A 173 -14.81 -7.20 5.87
N ALA A 174 -13.56 -6.84 6.14
CA ALA A 174 -12.42 -7.27 5.33
C ALA A 174 -12.28 -8.80 5.34
N ALA A 175 -12.41 -9.43 6.52
CA ALA A 175 -12.36 -10.88 6.66
C ALA A 175 -13.49 -11.59 5.88
N MET A 176 -14.73 -11.10 5.95
CA MET A 176 -15.85 -11.65 5.20
C MET A 176 -15.65 -11.55 3.68
N VAL A 177 -15.12 -10.43 3.21
CA VAL A 177 -14.76 -10.26 1.79
C VAL A 177 -13.65 -11.22 1.37
N MET A 178 -12.63 -11.43 2.21
CA MET A 178 -11.57 -12.42 1.97
C MET A 178 -12.08 -13.86 1.94
N LEU A 179 -13.14 -14.17 2.68
CA LEU A 179 -13.83 -15.46 2.64
C LEU A 179 -14.72 -15.63 1.40
N GLY A 180 -14.78 -14.62 0.52
CA GLY A 180 -15.51 -14.70 -0.76
C GLY A 180 -16.93 -14.15 -0.74
N PHE A 181 -17.38 -13.55 0.35
CA PHE A 181 -18.73 -12.96 0.41
C PHE A 181 -18.78 -11.58 -0.27
N PRO A 182 -19.87 -11.26 -0.98
CA PRO A 182 -20.04 -9.95 -1.59
C PRO A 182 -20.02 -8.84 -0.52
N ARG A 183 -19.19 -7.80 -0.72
CA ARG A 183 -19.02 -6.69 0.24
C ARG A 183 -20.32 -6.08 0.73
N GLN A 184 -21.31 -5.89 -0.17
CA GLN A 184 -22.62 -5.31 0.18
C GLN A 184 -23.43 -6.22 1.11
N ALA A 185 -23.40 -7.54 0.89
CA ALA A 185 -24.09 -8.50 1.73
C ALA A 185 -23.43 -8.59 3.09
N ALA A 186 -22.09 -8.74 3.14
CA ALA A 186 -21.31 -8.75 4.36
C ALA A 186 -21.53 -7.48 5.19
N HIS A 187 -21.49 -6.31 4.56
CA HIS A 187 -21.74 -5.03 5.23
C HIS A 187 -23.13 -4.96 5.88
N LYS A 188 -24.20 -5.40 5.16
CA LYS A 188 -25.57 -5.39 5.72
C LYS A 188 -25.70 -6.30 6.94
N VAL A 189 -25.09 -7.48 6.90
CA VAL A 189 -25.18 -8.44 8.00
C VAL A 189 -24.36 -7.95 9.20
N LEU A 190 -23.14 -7.50 8.99
CA LEU A 190 -22.29 -6.95 10.07
C LEU A 190 -22.89 -5.70 10.70
N THR A 191 -23.51 -4.80 9.92
CA THR A 191 -24.23 -3.63 10.46
C THR A 191 -25.34 -4.04 11.42
N LYS A 192 -26.12 -5.09 11.10
CA LYS A 192 -27.15 -5.60 12.00
C LYS A 192 -26.54 -6.18 13.29
N ILE A 193 -25.42 -6.90 13.17
CA ILE A 193 -24.75 -7.52 14.32
C ILE A 193 -24.20 -6.46 15.27
N TYR A 194 -23.43 -5.49 14.74
CA TYR A 194 -22.82 -4.44 15.57
C TYR A 194 -23.84 -3.41 16.09
N ASN A 195 -24.96 -3.20 15.41
CA ASN A 195 -26.06 -2.41 15.96
C ASN A 195 -26.74 -3.09 17.14
N ALA A 196 -26.79 -4.42 17.17
CA ALA A 196 -27.35 -5.18 18.28
C ALA A 196 -26.35 -5.35 19.45
N GLU A 197 -25.07 -5.50 19.13
CA GLU A 197 -24.00 -5.76 20.09
C GLU A 197 -22.73 -4.98 19.70
N PRO A 198 -22.63 -3.67 20.05
CA PRO A 198 -21.53 -2.81 19.61
C PRO A 198 -20.14 -3.23 20.08
N SER A 199 -20.04 -3.96 21.19
CA SER A 199 -18.77 -4.43 21.78
C SER A 199 -18.38 -5.86 21.38
N MET A 200 -19.02 -6.43 20.33
CA MET A 200 -18.72 -7.80 19.87
C MET A 200 -17.33 -7.86 19.25
N LYS A 201 -16.52 -8.83 19.64
CA LYS A 201 -15.21 -9.08 19.06
C LYS A 201 -15.32 -9.56 17.62
N VAL A 202 -14.33 -9.21 16.77
CA VAL A 202 -14.26 -9.53 15.34
C VAL A 202 -14.57 -11.00 15.04
N GLU A 203 -13.94 -11.95 15.76
CA GLU A 203 -14.15 -13.39 15.53
C GLU A 203 -15.59 -13.82 15.78
N ALA A 204 -16.23 -13.30 16.85
CA ALA A 204 -17.60 -13.61 17.18
C ALA A 204 -18.58 -13.03 16.16
N ALA A 205 -18.30 -11.80 15.68
CA ALA A 205 -19.07 -11.13 14.64
C ALA A 205 -19.01 -11.90 13.31
N ILE A 206 -17.82 -12.38 12.91
CA ILE A 206 -17.64 -13.20 11.71
C ILE A 206 -18.42 -14.53 11.84
N LYS A 207 -18.27 -15.25 12.95
CA LYS A 207 -19.01 -16.50 13.18
C LYS A 207 -20.52 -16.29 13.09
N LYS A 208 -21.03 -15.22 13.71
CA LYS A 208 -22.46 -14.89 13.68
C LYS A 208 -22.90 -14.46 12.28
N ALA A 209 -22.07 -13.73 11.53
CA ALA A 209 -22.35 -13.34 10.16
C ALA A 209 -22.43 -14.56 9.23
N LEU A 210 -21.53 -15.52 9.37
CA LEU A 210 -21.53 -16.78 8.59
C LEU A 210 -22.80 -17.62 8.81
N THR A 211 -23.44 -17.51 9.97
CA THR A 211 -24.69 -18.23 10.27
C THR A 211 -25.93 -17.53 9.69
N LEU A 212 -25.81 -16.22 9.36
CA LEU A 212 -26.91 -15.38 8.87
C LEU A 212 -26.87 -15.16 7.35
N MET A 213 -25.83 -15.68 6.66
CA MET A 213 -25.65 -15.61 5.20
C MET A 213 -25.98 -16.92 4.51
#